data_4cfea5d8695e6412d5b9f809970c167d
#
_entry.id   4cfea5d8695e6412d5b9f809970c167d
#
_cell.length_a   1.000
_cell.length_b   1.000
_cell.length_c   1.000
_cell.angle_alpha   90.00
_cell.angle_beta   90.00
_cell.angle_gamma   90.00
#
_symmetry.space_group_name_H-M   'P 1'
#
loop_
_entity.id
_entity.type
_entity.pdbx_description
1 polymer ?
#
loop_
_entity_poly.entity_id
_entity_poly.type
_entity_poly.pdbx_seq_one_letter_code
_entity_poly.pdbx_strand_id
1 'polypeptide(L)'
;MSYWEQRGCGKASQQDAKSVSLLQQVDDLRAILRWLRDETKHTVIVFGISLGATIALRAVENEPDIVKSVIAISPDANTVESDASVYSFFQDQSALARDDRLSGRVKKLGRPPYTDSAAFQGRASLLADLGTIEQGKNFNAILRETLFAMIRTYGLFGTAKALRNMNLIQRKLLPELVSLDLFANPPRLAVPVHYVFGEQDALTLGSIVRRLPATIEAPACTAILVPNAGHMVHFDQPEIVRSIAVSA
;
A
#
# COMPACT_ATOMS: atom_id res chain seq x y z
N MET A 1 1.78 14.07 15.01
CA MET A 1 1.81 13.09 13.90
C MET A 1 3.19 13.09 13.31
N SER A 2 3.79 11.91 13.09
CA SER A 2 5.10 11.76 12.45
C SER A 2 4.93 10.96 11.16
N TYR A 3 5.64 11.35 10.10
CA TYR A 3 5.68 10.63 8.85
C TYR A 3 7.05 10.01 8.67
N TRP A 4 7.06 8.73 8.35
CA TRP A 4 8.29 8.02 8.03
C TRP A 4 8.47 7.89 6.52
N GLU A 5 9.60 8.35 6.04
CA GLU A 5 10.04 8.11 4.66
C GLU A 5 10.95 6.87 4.66
N GLN A 6 10.51 5.86 3.95
CA GLN A 6 11.23 4.58 3.88
C GLN A 6 12.64 4.76 3.31
N ARG A 7 13.54 3.86 3.69
CA ARG A 7 14.92 3.78 3.19
C ARG A 7 14.98 3.93 1.66
N GLY A 8 15.82 4.84 1.18
CA GLY A 8 15.98 5.14 -0.23
C GLY A 8 14.91 6.05 -0.84
N CYS A 9 13.83 6.39 -0.11
CA CYS A 9 12.76 7.28 -0.56
C CYS A 9 12.93 8.69 0.00
N GLY A 10 12.34 9.70 -0.66
CA GLY A 10 12.23 11.06 -0.19
C GLY A 10 13.53 11.64 0.38
N LYS A 11 13.48 12.17 1.59
CA LYS A 11 14.65 12.68 2.32
C LYS A 11 15.60 11.58 2.79
N ALA A 12 15.10 10.35 2.99
CA ALA A 12 15.91 9.17 3.27
C ALA A 12 16.62 8.60 2.02
N SER A 13 16.56 9.28 0.89
CA SER A 13 17.17 8.88 -0.39
C SER A 13 18.71 8.80 -0.38
N GLN A 14 19.36 9.29 0.69
CA GLN A 14 20.82 9.16 0.88
C GLN A 14 21.22 7.78 1.42
N GLN A 15 20.27 7.06 2.04
CA GLN A 15 20.49 5.70 2.50
C GLN A 15 20.71 4.76 1.31
N ASP A 16 21.49 3.71 1.53
CA ASP A 16 21.83 2.79 0.45
C ASP A 16 20.60 2.01 -0.04
N ALA A 17 20.07 2.42 -1.20
CA ALA A 17 18.98 1.71 -1.86
C ALA A 17 19.35 0.28 -2.25
N LYS A 18 20.64 -0.12 -2.15
CA LYS A 18 21.09 -1.49 -2.42
C LYS A 18 20.76 -2.45 -1.29
N SER A 19 20.55 -1.98 -0.08
CA SER A 19 20.20 -2.80 1.09
C SER A 19 18.70 -2.93 1.33
N VAL A 20 17.85 -2.44 0.43
CA VAL A 20 16.39 -2.48 0.59
C VAL A 20 15.86 -3.90 0.42
N SER A 21 15.14 -4.38 1.41
CA SER A 21 14.31 -5.60 1.41
C SER A 21 13.06 -5.35 2.27
N LEU A 22 12.04 -6.20 2.18
CA LEU A 22 10.87 -6.09 3.05
C LEU A 22 11.25 -6.23 4.52
N LEU A 23 12.11 -7.20 4.84
CA LEU A 23 12.60 -7.41 6.20
C LEU A 23 13.34 -6.18 6.72
N GLN A 24 14.21 -5.56 5.90
CA GLN A 24 14.92 -4.36 6.30
C GLN A 24 13.96 -3.19 6.58
N GLN A 25 12.88 -3.04 5.79
CA GLN A 25 11.89 -2.00 6.05
C GLN A 25 11.07 -2.26 7.31
N VAL A 26 10.78 -3.52 7.62
CA VAL A 26 10.17 -3.92 8.90
C VAL A 26 11.08 -3.55 10.08
N ASP A 27 12.37 -3.85 9.99
CA ASP A 27 13.33 -3.53 11.05
C ASP A 27 13.56 -2.02 11.19
N ASP A 28 13.58 -1.28 10.09
CA ASP A 28 13.65 0.19 10.11
C ASP A 28 12.43 0.79 10.84
N LEU A 29 11.22 0.29 10.56
CA LEU A 29 10.02 0.75 11.25
C LEU A 29 10.06 0.42 12.75
N ARG A 30 10.51 -0.78 13.15
CA ARG A 30 10.71 -1.14 14.56
C ARG A 30 11.66 -0.17 15.26
N ALA A 31 12.78 0.14 14.63
CA ALA A 31 13.74 1.12 15.19
C ALA A 31 13.11 2.50 15.40
N ILE A 32 12.30 2.96 14.45
CA ILE A 32 11.59 4.23 14.53
C ILE A 32 10.51 4.20 15.62
N LEU A 33 9.77 3.11 15.76
CA LEU A 33 8.76 2.97 16.81
C LEU A 33 9.42 3.04 18.22
N ARG A 34 10.53 2.35 18.41
CA ARG A 34 11.30 2.41 19.67
C ARG A 34 11.81 3.82 19.96
N TRP A 35 12.37 4.48 18.95
CA TRP A 35 12.82 5.86 19.07
C TRP A 35 11.67 6.81 19.43
N LEU A 36 10.51 6.72 18.74
CA LEU A 36 9.33 7.52 19.04
C LEU A 36 8.82 7.28 20.47
N ARG A 37 8.81 6.04 20.94
CA ARG A 37 8.45 5.67 22.30
C ARG A 37 9.39 6.34 23.31
N ASP A 38 10.70 6.30 23.04
CA ASP A 38 11.72 6.87 23.94
C ASP A 38 11.63 8.39 23.99
N GLU A 39 11.34 9.04 22.87
CA GLU A 39 11.19 10.51 22.80
C GLU A 39 9.87 10.98 23.41
N THR A 40 8.75 10.33 23.10
CA THR A 40 7.44 10.83 23.50
C THR A 40 6.96 10.30 24.85
N LYS A 41 7.50 9.15 25.30
CA LYS A 41 7.04 8.38 26.48
C LYS A 41 5.59 7.90 26.39
N HIS A 42 5.04 7.88 25.17
CA HIS A 42 3.66 7.41 24.90
C HIS A 42 3.66 6.26 23.89
N THR A 43 2.63 5.43 23.96
CA THR A 43 2.33 4.48 22.90
C THR A 43 1.88 5.22 21.65
N VAL A 44 2.12 4.63 20.49
CA VAL A 44 1.79 5.23 19.18
C VAL A 44 0.72 4.42 18.46
N ILE A 45 -0.06 5.07 17.62
CA ILE A 45 -0.90 4.43 16.62
C ILE A 45 -0.09 4.37 15.33
N VAL A 46 0.04 3.18 14.77
CA VAL A 46 0.74 2.97 13.50
C VAL A 46 -0.26 3.00 12.36
N PHE A 47 -0.03 3.89 11.41
CA PHE A 47 -0.86 4.05 10.22
C PHE A 47 -0.08 3.62 8.98
N GLY A 48 -0.58 2.62 8.27
CA GLY A 48 0.05 2.11 7.05
C GLY A 48 -0.92 2.02 5.88
N ILE A 49 -0.41 2.17 4.66
CA ILE A 49 -1.20 2.10 3.42
C ILE A 49 -0.51 1.12 2.48
N SER A 50 -1.30 0.23 1.84
CA SER A 50 -0.78 -0.74 0.86
C SER A 50 0.39 -1.53 1.44
N LEU A 51 1.54 -1.59 0.78
CA LEU A 51 2.75 -2.21 1.32
C LEU A 51 3.17 -1.64 2.68
N GLY A 52 2.95 -0.34 2.93
CA GLY A 52 3.21 0.27 4.23
C GLY A 52 2.35 -0.31 5.35
N ALA A 53 1.12 -0.73 5.05
CA ALA A 53 0.26 -1.43 6.01
C ALA A 53 0.79 -2.84 6.30
N THR A 54 1.26 -3.55 5.28
CA THR A 54 1.88 -4.88 5.44
C THR A 54 3.15 -4.81 6.27
N ILE A 55 4.00 -3.81 6.03
CA ILE A 55 5.20 -3.56 6.84
C ILE A 55 4.81 -3.23 8.29
N ALA A 56 3.77 -2.42 8.50
CA ALA A 56 3.28 -2.08 9.83
C ALA A 56 2.80 -3.32 10.60
N LEU A 57 1.99 -4.17 9.98
CA LEU A 57 1.53 -5.43 10.58
C LEU A 57 2.71 -6.32 11.00
N ARG A 58 3.73 -6.46 10.15
CA ARG A 58 4.93 -7.25 10.46
C ARG A 58 5.84 -6.60 11.51
N ALA A 59 5.94 -5.29 11.53
CA ALA A 59 6.78 -4.59 12.50
C ALA A 59 6.20 -4.67 13.91
N VAL A 60 4.88 -4.51 14.03
CA VAL A 60 4.19 -4.45 15.32
C VAL A 60 4.10 -5.82 16.01
N GLU A 61 4.21 -6.92 15.27
CA GLU A 61 4.20 -8.29 15.83
C GLU A 61 5.13 -8.47 17.05
N ASN A 62 6.27 -7.77 17.06
CA ASN A 62 7.27 -7.87 18.12
C ASN A 62 7.39 -6.61 18.99
N GLU A 63 6.44 -5.68 18.89
CA GLU A 63 6.51 -4.38 19.60
C GLU A 63 5.17 -4.03 20.32
N PRO A 64 4.57 -4.97 21.08
CA PRO A 64 3.24 -4.75 21.68
C PRO A 64 3.21 -3.63 22.70
N ASP A 65 4.31 -3.39 23.44
CA ASP A 65 4.37 -2.38 24.50
C ASP A 65 4.55 -0.94 23.97
N ILE A 66 4.83 -0.82 22.67
CA ILE A 66 5.09 0.48 22.02
C ILE A 66 3.87 0.96 21.26
N VAL A 67 3.09 0.04 20.71
CA VAL A 67 1.99 0.35 19.80
C VAL A 67 0.66 0.19 20.52
N LYS A 68 -0.23 1.18 20.37
CA LYS A 68 -1.59 1.14 20.89
C LYS A 68 -2.52 0.35 19.96
N SER A 69 -2.43 0.62 18.66
CA SER A 69 -3.22 -0.01 17.61
C SER A 69 -2.57 0.16 16.23
N VAL A 70 -3.02 -0.63 15.26
CA VAL A 70 -2.62 -0.49 13.85
C VAL A 70 -3.83 -0.12 13.01
N ILE A 71 -3.70 0.91 12.17
CA ILE A 71 -4.66 1.24 11.11
C ILE A 71 -4.04 0.83 9.79
N ALA A 72 -4.59 -0.21 9.18
CA ALA A 72 -4.08 -0.82 7.96
C ALA A 72 -5.04 -0.53 6.79
N ILE A 73 -4.66 0.43 5.92
CA ILE A 73 -5.45 0.76 4.73
C ILE A 73 -4.98 -0.10 3.57
N SER A 74 -5.89 -0.86 3.00
CA SER A 74 -5.70 -1.66 1.78
C SER A 74 -4.36 -2.42 1.77
N PRO A 75 -4.02 -3.22 2.81
CA PRO A 75 -2.72 -3.89 2.89
C PRO A 75 -2.52 -4.89 1.76
N ASP A 76 -1.29 -4.97 1.24
CA ASP A 76 -0.89 -6.04 0.32
C ASP A 76 -0.86 -7.37 1.10
N ALA A 77 -1.82 -8.26 0.83
CA ALA A 77 -1.97 -9.52 1.56
C ALA A 77 -1.43 -10.73 0.81
N ASN A 78 -1.73 -10.84 -0.47
CA ASN A 78 -1.25 -11.89 -1.37
C ASN A 78 -1.22 -11.33 -2.80
N THR A 79 -0.03 -11.07 -3.31
CA THR A 79 0.14 -10.40 -4.62
C THR A 79 -0.36 -11.28 -5.78
N VAL A 80 -0.17 -12.58 -5.71
CA VAL A 80 -0.63 -13.51 -6.77
C VAL A 80 -2.15 -13.51 -6.87
N GLU A 81 -2.84 -13.59 -5.72
CA GLU A 81 -4.31 -13.54 -5.67
C GLU A 81 -4.84 -12.17 -6.11
N SER A 82 -4.21 -11.08 -5.65
CA SER A 82 -4.56 -9.72 -6.07
C SER A 82 -4.40 -9.53 -7.57
N ASP A 83 -3.30 -9.97 -8.15
CA ASP A 83 -3.03 -9.87 -9.58
C ASP A 83 -4.06 -10.66 -10.41
N ALA A 84 -4.44 -11.85 -9.96
CA ALA A 84 -5.46 -12.67 -10.62
C ALA A 84 -6.84 -11.99 -10.59
N SER A 85 -7.21 -11.42 -9.44
CA SER A 85 -8.47 -10.68 -9.27
C SER A 85 -8.50 -9.41 -10.12
N VAL A 86 -7.40 -8.66 -10.16
CA VAL A 86 -7.24 -7.46 -11.00
C VAL A 86 -7.33 -7.81 -12.48
N TYR A 87 -6.73 -8.91 -12.91
CA TYR A 87 -6.83 -9.33 -14.30
C TYR A 87 -8.26 -9.68 -14.70
N SER A 88 -9.00 -10.40 -13.86
CA SER A 88 -10.43 -10.67 -14.07
C SER A 88 -11.23 -9.36 -14.14
N PHE A 89 -11.00 -8.45 -13.22
CA PHE A 89 -11.61 -7.12 -13.23
C PHE A 89 -11.36 -6.37 -14.56
N PHE A 90 -10.12 -6.37 -15.07
CA PHE A 90 -9.81 -5.74 -16.36
C PHE A 90 -10.57 -6.39 -17.53
N GLN A 91 -10.71 -7.72 -17.51
CA GLN A 91 -11.48 -8.42 -18.55
C GLN A 91 -12.95 -8.03 -18.50
N ASP A 92 -13.54 -7.98 -17.31
CA ASP A 92 -14.94 -7.59 -17.11
C ASP A 92 -15.17 -6.13 -17.53
N GLN A 93 -14.31 -5.20 -17.15
CA GLN A 93 -14.40 -3.80 -17.56
C GLN A 93 -14.26 -3.63 -19.07
N SER A 94 -13.36 -4.38 -19.71
CA SER A 94 -13.18 -4.33 -21.16
C SER A 94 -14.42 -4.83 -21.91
N ALA A 95 -15.05 -5.89 -21.41
CA ALA A 95 -16.26 -6.47 -21.99
C ALA A 95 -17.47 -5.53 -21.82
N LEU A 96 -17.62 -4.94 -20.62
CA LEU A 96 -18.72 -4.01 -20.32
C LEU A 96 -18.64 -2.70 -21.12
N ALA A 97 -17.44 -2.11 -21.18
CA ALA A 97 -17.23 -0.85 -21.88
C ALA A 97 -17.24 -0.98 -23.40
N ARG A 98 -17.06 -2.19 -23.96
CA ARG A 98 -16.82 -2.42 -25.39
C ARG A 98 -15.71 -1.53 -25.95
N ASP A 99 -14.66 -1.33 -25.15
CA ASP A 99 -13.54 -0.44 -25.47
C ASP A 99 -12.37 -1.25 -26.02
N ASP A 100 -12.16 -1.15 -27.34
CA ASP A 100 -11.06 -1.84 -28.03
C ASP A 100 -9.68 -1.37 -27.54
N ARG A 101 -9.57 -0.10 -27.11
CA ARG A 101 -8.31 0.46 -26.58
C ARG A 101 -7.98 -0.16 -25.22
N LEU A 102 -8.97 -0.26 -24.33
CA LEU A 102 -8.80 -0.93 -23.03
C LEU A 102 -8.46 -2.40 -23.24
N SER A 103 -9.23 -3.11 -24.11
CA SER A 103 -8.97 -4.50 -24.47
C SER A 103 -7.56 -4.72 -25.01
N GLY A 104 -7.08 -3.82 -25.87
CA GLY A 104 -5.72 -3.86 -26.40
C GLY A 104 -4.65 -3.68 -25.32
N ARG A 105 -4.87 -2.79 -24.34
CA ARG A 105 -3.96 -2.59 -23.20
C ARG A 105 -3.92 -3.80 -22.28
N VAL A 106 -5.08 -4.41 -21.97
CA VAL A 106 -5.16 -5.62 -21.14
C VAL A 106 -4.47 -6.79 -21.85
N LYS A 107 -4.67 -6.97 -23.15
CA LYS A 107 -3.98 -7.98 -23.95
C LYS A 107 -2.46 -7.78 -23.94
N LYS A 108 -1.99 -6.53 -24.06
CA LYS A 108 -0.56 -6.19 -24.02
C LYS A 108 0.04 -6.44 -22.62
N LEU A 109 -0.70 -6.17 -21.56
CA LEU A 109 -0.27 -6.45 -20.18
C LEU A 109 -0.04 -7.94 -19.97
N GLY A 110 -0.89 -8.80 -20.56
CA GLY A 110 -0.81 -10.24 -20.43
C GLY A 110 -1.41 -10.76 -19.11
N ARG A 111 -1.30 -12.08 -18.93
CA ARG A 111 -1.81 -12.75 -17.71
C ARG A 111 -0.83 -12.60 -16.54
N PRO A 112 -1.34 -12.54 -15.30
CA PRO A 112 -0.49 -12.57 -14.11
C PRO A 112 0.22 -13.94 -13.93
N PRO A 113 1.22 -14.04 -13.03
CA PRO A 113 1.70 -12.99 -12.12
C PRO A 113 2.60 -11.95 -12.82
N TYR A 114 2.54 -10.70 -12.36
CA TYR A 114 3.34 -9.59 -12.92
C TYR A 114 4.69 -9.51 -12.22
N THR A 115 5.66 -10.26 -12.75
CA THR A 115 6.98 -10.45 -12.13
C THR A 115 8.06 -9.46 -12.61
N ASP A 116 7.75 -8.65 -13.63
CA ASP A 116 8.64 -7.60 -14.10
C ASP A 116 8.07 -6.20 -13.85
N SER A 117 8.97 -5.21 -13.76
CA SER A 117 8.59 -3.83 -13.44
C SER A 117 7.68 -3.18 -14.47
N ALA A 118 7.77 -3.54 -15.74
CA ALA A 118 6.95 -2.94 -16.80
C ALA A 118 5.51 -3.44 -16.70
N ALA A 119 5.32 -4.74 -16.50
CA ALA A 119 4.01 -5.33 -16.28
C ALA A 119 3.37 -4.80 -14.98
N PHE A 120 4.15 -4.72 -13.89
CA PHE A 120 3.67 -4.16 -12.62
C PHE A 120 3.22 -2.70 -12.76
N GLN A 121 3.99 -1.85 -13.45
CA GLN A 121 3.62 -0.47 -13.74
C GLN A 121 2.44 -0.37 -14.71
N GLY A 122 2.37 -1.24 -15.71
CA GLY A 122 1.25 -1.32 -16.64
C GLY A 122 -0.06 -1.64 -15.93
N ARG A 123 -0.04 -2.59 -14.98
CA ARG A 123 -1.17 -2.89 -14.09
C ARG A 123 -1.60 -1.66 -13.29
N ALA A 124 -0.66 -1.00 -12.62
CA ALA A 124 -0.94 0.19 -11.82
C ALA A 124 -1.54 1.33 -12.65
N SER A 125 -1.03 1.55 -13.88
CA SER A 125 -1.58 2.54 -14.81
C SER A 125 -3.01 2.23 -15.24
N LEU A 126 -3.32 0.95 -15.52
CA LEU A 126 -4.68 0.53 -15.88
C LEU A 126 -5.65 0.72 -14.71
N LEU A 127 -5.26 0.32 -13.51
CA LEU A 127 -6.07 0.52 -12.30
C LEU A 127 -6.37 2.01 -12.08
N ALA A 128 -5.37 2.87 -12.21
CA ALA A 128 -5.55 4.31 -12.06
C ALA A 128 -6.50 4.89 -13.13
N ASP A 129 -6.36 4.47 -14.39
CA ASP A 129 -7.23 4.94 -15.48
C ASP A 129 -8.68 4.47 -15.33
N LEU A 130 -8.90 3.37 -14.62
CA LEU A 130 -10.25 2.87 -14.26
C LEU A 130 -10.77 3.46 -12.94
N GLY A 131 -10.05 4.40 -12.33
CA GLY A 131 -10.50 5.11 -11.13
C GLY A 131 -10.46 4.31 -9.83
N THR A 132 -9.76 3.15 -9.82
CA THR A 132 -9.72 2.26 -8.65
C THR A 132 -8.61 2.62 -7.65
N ILE A 133 -7.70 3.52 -8.01
CA ILE A 133 -6.64 4.02 -7.12
C ILE A 133 -7.14 5.24 -6.33
N GLU A 134 -7.58 6.28 -7.02
CA GLU A 134 -8.25 7.45 -6.45
C GLU A 134 -9.52 7.74 -7.27
N GLN A 135 -10.61 8.03 -6.57
CA GLN A 135 -11.90 8.31 -7.19
C GLN A 135 -11.84 9.50 -8.12
N GLY A 136 -12.41 9.33 -9.31
CA GLY A 136 -12.53 10.43 -10.30
C GLY A 136 -11.20 10.86 -10.93
N LYS A 137 -10.08 10.19 -10.63
CA LYS A 137 -8.76 10.50 -11.20
C LYS A 137 -8.26 9.36 -12.09
N ASN A 138 -7.66 9.73 -13.21
CA ASN A 138 -6.90 8.82 -14.06
C ASN A 138 -5.40 8.87 -13.74
N PHE A 139 -4.62 7.98 -14.36
CA PHE A 139 -3.18 7.89 -14.14
C PHE A 139 -2.45 9.24 -14.34
N ASN A 140 -2.80 9.99 -15.39
CA ASN A 140 -2.13 11.27 -15.68
C ASN A 140 -2.45 12.34 -14.63
N ALA A 141 -3.67 12.38 -14.10
CA ALA A 141 -4.04 13.30 -13.02
C ALA A 141 -3.25 12.98 -11.74
N ILE A 142 -3.24 11.72 -11.33
CA ILE A 142 -2.48 11.26 -10.15
C ILE A 142 -0.99 11.55 -10.32
N LEU A 143 -0.41 11.22 -11.47
CA LEU A 143 1.01 11.47 -11.76
C LEU A 143 1.36 12.95 -11.69
N ARG A 144 0.53 13.83 -12.27
CA ARG A 144 0.75 15.28 -12.25
C ARG A 144 0.71 15.84 -10.85
N GLU A 145 -0.29 15.46 -10.05
CA GLU A 145 -0.43 15.92 -8.67
C GLU A 145 0.72 15.42 -7.79
N THR A 146 1.08 14.14 -7.92
CA THR A 146 2.23 13.56 -7.22
C THR A 146 3.52 14.27 -7.58
N LEU A 147 3.78 14.48 -8.87
CA LEU A 147 4.99 15.18 -9.33
C LEU A 147 5.06 16.61 -8.79
N PHE A 148 3.93 17.34 -8.82
CA PHE A 148 3.87 18.69 -8.28
C PHE A 148 4.14 18.71 -6.77
N ALA A 149 3.54 17.80 -6.00
CA ALA A 149 3.78 17.66 -4.56
C ALA A 149 5.25 17.32 -4.27
N MET A 150 5.85 16.42 -5.04
CA MET A 150 7.26 16.04 -4.90
C MET A 150 8.19 17.23 -5.18
N ILE A 151 7.94 18.00 -6.26
CA ILE A 151 8.74 19.19 -6.58
C ILE A 151 8.63 20.23 -5.46
N ARG A 152 7.44 20.43 -4.92
CA ARG A 152 7.23 21.36 -3.81
C ARG A 152 7.96 20.92 -2.54
N THR A 153 8.04 19.62 -2.28
CA THR A 153 8.62 19.05 -1.05
C THR A 153 10.13 18.88 -1.14
N TYR A 154 10.65 18.44 -2.30
CA TYR A 154 12.06 18.03 -2.49
C TYR A 154 12.83 18.93 -3.45
N GLY A 155 12.17 19.85 -4.14
CA GLY A 155 12.74 20.60 -5.26
C GLY A 155 12.93 19.72 -6.51
N LEU A 156 13.38 20.32 -7.61
CA LEU A 156 13.54 19.59 -8.89
C LEU A 156 14.58 18.47 -8.81
N PHE A 157 15.77 18.76 -8.26
CA PHE A 157 16.85 17.76 -8.14
C PHE A 157 16.51 16.64 -7.16
N GLY A 158 15.89 16.99 -6.02
CA GLY A 158 15.42 16.00 -5.04
C GLY A 158 14.34 15.09 -5.62
N THR A 159 13.41 15.65 -6.41
CA THR A 159 12.38 14.88 -7.12
C THR A 159 12.99 13.92 -8.13
N ALA A 160 13.91 14.37 -8.97
CA ALA A 160 14.59 13.51 -9.95
C ALA A 160 15.32 12.34 -9.26
N LYS A 161 16.01 12.61 -8.15
CA LYS A 161 16.68 11.61 -7.33
C LYS A 161 15.67 10.61 -6.71
N ALA A 162 14.57 11.11 -6.14
CA ALA A 162 13.53 10.29 -5.53
C ALA A 162 12.89 9.36 -6.57
N LEU A 163 12.53 9.86 -7.75
CA LEU A 163 11.96 9.04 -8.83
C LEU A 163 12.91 7.95 -9.31
N ARG A 164 14.20 8.28 -9.45
CA ARG A 164 15.23 7.28 -9.82
C ARG A 164 15.32 6.19 -8.76
N ASN A 165 15.33 6.57 -7.49
CA ASN A 165 15.42 5.62 -6.39
C ASN A 165 14.14 4.77 -6.27
N MET A 166 12.95 5.35 -6.45
CA MET A 166 11.69 4.60 -6.46
C MET A 166 11.72 3.45 -7.47
N ASN A 167 12.18 3.71 -8.70
CA ASN A 167 12.32 2.67 -9.72
C ASN A 167 13.32 1.57 -9.30
N LEU A 168 14.43 1.94 -8.69
CA LEU A 168 15.42 0.98 -8.20
C LEU A 168 14.86 0.13 -7.07
N ILE A 169 14.19 0.75 -6.11
CA ILE A 169 13.57 0.08 -4.96
C ILE A 169 12.47 -0.86 -5.43
N GLN A 170 11.59 -0.40 -6.32
CA GLN A 170 10.53 -1.24 -6.88
C GLN A 170 11.09 -2.50 -7.53
N ARG A 171 12.13 -2.38 -8.36
CA ARG A 171 12.77 -3.54 -9.00
C ARG A 171 13.35 -4.52 -7.99
N LYS A 172 13.86 -4.02 -6.86
CA LYS A 172 14.44 -4.86 -5.82
C LYS A 172 13.39 -5.56 -4.97
N LEU A 173 12.32 -4.83 -4.60
CA LEU A 173 11.25 -5.39 -3.79
C LEU A 173 10.30 -6.29 -4.57
N LEU A 174 10.23 -6.15 -5.89
CA LEU A 174 9.26 -6.87 -6.71
C LEU A 174 9.30 -8.41 -6.52
N PRO A 175 10.47 -9.08 -6.46
CA PRO A 175 10.49 -10.51 -6.18
C PRO A 175 9.91 -10.89 -4.81
N GLU A 176 10.18 -10.07 -3.78
CA GLU A 176 9.63 -10.29 -2.45
C GLU A 176 8.12 -9.98 -2.41
N LEU A 177 7.66 -8.95 -3.14
CA LEU A 177 6.24 -8.63 -3.28
C LEU A 177 5.47 -9.74 -3.99
N VAL A 178 6.01 -10.29 -5.06
CA VAL A 178 5.38 -11.41 -5.79
C VAL A 178 5.26 -12.65 -4.92
N SER A 179 6.19 -12.86 -3.98
CA SER A 179 6.14 -13.98 -3.03
C SER A 179 5.38 -13.68 -1.73
N LEU A 180 4.88 -12.45 -1.58
CA LEU A 180 4.15 -12.04 -0.38
C LEU A 180 2.85 -12.81 -0.22
N ASP A 181 2.70 -13.47 0.93
CA ASP A 181 1.47 -14.16 1.34
C ASP A 181 1.28 -14.03 2.85
N LEU A 182 0.38 -13.14 3.27
CA LEU A 182 0.00 -12.97 4.67
C LEU A 182 -0.95 -14.08 5.14
N PHE A 183 -1.58 -14.82 4.23
CA PHE A 183 -2.46 -15.93 4.60
C PHE A 183 -1.67 -17.19 4.94
N ALA A 184 -0.55 -17.43 4.26
CA ALA A 184 0.35 -18.54 4.56
C ALA A 184 1.16 -18.31 5.83
N ASN A 185 1.55 -17.05 6.08
CA ASN A 185 2.34 -16.65 7.24
C ASN A 185 1.73 -15.40 7.89
N PRO A 186 0.59 -15.54 8.59
CA PRO A 186 -0.06 -14.38 9.22
C PRO A 186 0.77 -13.88 10.41
N PRO A 187 0.93 -12.56 10.56
CA PRO A 187 1.49 -11.98 11.78
C PRO A 187 0.53 -12.17 12.95
N ARG A 188 1.09 -12.35 14.16
CA ARG A 188 0.33 -12.37 15.40
C ARG A 188 0.52 -11.06 16.14
N LEU A 189 -0.55 -10.39 16.42
CA LEU A 189 -0.53 -9.07 17.01
C LEU A 189 -1.15 -9.10 18.41
N ALA A 190 -0.51 -8.44 19.36
CA ALA A 190 -1.04 -8.26 20.71
C ALA A 190 -1.80 -6.93 20.87
N VAL A 191 -2.04 -6.20 19.76
CA VAL A 191 -2.73 -4.92 19.74
C VAL A 191 -3.89 -4.94 18.75
N PRO A 192 -4.92 -4.10 18.92
CA PRO A 192 -6.04 -4.00 17.98
C PRO A 192 -5.59 -3.61 16.56
N VAL A 193 -6.30 -4.12 15.55
CA VAL A 193 -6.09 -3.80 14.13
C VAL A 193 -7.39 -3.29 13.52
N HIS A 194 -7.30 -2.13 12.88
CA HIS A 194 -8.39 -1.52 12.13
C HIS A 194 -8.07 -1.57 10.63
N TYR A 195 -8.71 -2.50 9.93
CA TYR A 195 -8.61 -2.60 8.47
C TYR A 195 -9.56 -1.61 7.82
N VAL A 196 -9.07 -0.89 6.83
CA VAL A 196 -9.84 0.08 6.05
C VAL A 196 -9.65 -0.21 4.57
N PHE A 197 -10.74 -0.47 3.86
CA PHE A 197 -10.72 -0.81 2.44
C PHE A 197 -11.63 0.14 1.68
N GLY A 198 -11.22 0.54 0.48
CA GLY A 198 -12.11 1.25 -0.43
C GLY A 198 -13.05 0.29 -1.15
N GLU A 199 -14.33 0.65 -1.27
CA GLU A 199 -15.33 -0.17 -1.98
C GLU A 199 -14.97 -0.39 -3.43
N GLN A 200 -14.21 0.52 -4.04
CA GLN A 200 -13.80 0.47 -5.45
C GLN A 200 -12.33 0.09 -5.64
N ASP A 201 -11.66 -0.33 -4.57
CA ASP A 201 -10.29 -0.83 -4.62
C ASP A 201 -10.22 -2.21 -5.27
N ALA A 202 -9.84 -2.26 -6.55
CA ALA A 202 -9.72 -3.52 -7.28
C ALA A 202 -8.52 -4.40 -6.86
N LEU A 203 -7.56 -3.86 -6.09
CA LEU A 203 -6.42 -4.63 -5.59
C LEU A 203 -6.77 -5.49 -4.38
N THR A 204 -7.70 -5.03 -3.54
CA THR A 204 -8.02 -5.67 -2.25
C THR A 204 -9.47 -6.13 -2.14
N LEU A 205 -10.26 -6.07 -3.23
CA LEU A 205 -11.65 -6.52 -3.24
C LEU A 205 -11.81 -8.05 -3.09
N GLY A 206 -13.02 -8.44 -2.73
CA GLY A 206 -13.46 -9.84 -2.73
C GLY A 206 -12.98 -10.64 -1.54
N SER A 207 -12.24 -11.73 -1.80
CA SER A 207 -11.82 -12.68 -0.77
C SER A 207 -10.84 -12.05 0.24
N ILE A 208 -9.96 -11.17 -0.20
CA ILE A 208 -8.93 -10.55 0.65
C ILE A 208 -9.56 -9.70 1.76
N VAL A 209 -10.54 -8.86 1.43
CA VAL A 209 -11.24 -8.00 2.40
C VAL A 209 -11.88 -8.82 3.53
N ARG A 210 -12.47 -9.97 3.18
CA ARG A 210 -13.13 -10.84 4.17
C ARG A 210 -12.15 -11.71 4.95
N ARG A 211 -11.13 -12.24 4.27
CA ARG A 211 -10.20 -13.23 4.85
C ARG A 211 -9.15 -12.60 5.74
N LEU A 212 -8.62 -11.44 5.38
CA LEU A 212 -7.50 -10.85 6.09
C LEU A 212 -7.80 -10.57 7.58
N PRO A 213 -8.94 -9.93 7.95
CA PRO A 213 -9.30 -9.75 9.35
C PRO A 213 -9.59 -11.04 10.12
N ALA A 214 -9.97 -12.11 9.39
CA ALA A 214 -10.23 -13.42 9.99
C ALA A 214 -8.97 -14.28 10.14
N THR A 215 -7.90 -13.96 9.40
CA THR A 215 -6.66 -14.75 9.40
C THR A 215 -5.66 -14.23 10.43
N ILE A 216 -5.59 -12.91 10.61
CA ILE A 216 -4.61 -12.31 11.52
C ILE A 216 -5.14 -12.36 12.95
N GLU A 217 -4.38 -13.02 13.83
CA GLU A 217 -4.67 -13.06 15.26
C GLU A 217 -4.35 -11.72 15.91
N ALA A 218 -5.36 -11.06 16.50
CA ALA A 218 -5.22 -9.83 17.27
C ALA A 218 -6.33 -9.76 18.35
N PRO A 219 -6.15 -8.97 19.43
CA PRO A 219 -7.17 -8.80 20.47
C PRO A 219 -8.50 -8.29 19.94
N ALA A 220 -8.47 -7.45 18.92
CA ALA A 220 -9.63 -6.98 18.18
C ALA A 220 -9.24 -6.70 16.71
N CYS A 221 -10.06 -7.19 15.79
CA CYS A 221 -9.98 -6.89 14.37
C CYS A 221 -11.27 -6.23 13.92
N THR A 222 -11.18 -5.03 13.38
CA THR A 222 -12.31 -4.38 12.69
C THR A 222 -12.01 -4.24 11.22
N ALA A 223 -13.01 -4.39 10.37
CA ALA A 223 -12.88 -4.16 8.93
C ALA A 223 -13.98 -3.20 8.48
N ILE A 224 -13.55 -2.10 7.88
CA ILE A 224 -14.43 -1.03 7.40
C ILE A 224 -14.28 -0.95 5.89
N LEU A 225 -15.38 -1.15 5.18
CA LEU A 225 -15.46 -0.90 3.74
C LEU A 225 -16.01 0.52 3.53
N VAL A 226 -15.19 1.38 2.94
CA VAL A 226 -15.48 2.81 2.78
C VAL A 226 -16.10 3.05 1.41
N PRO A 227 -17.34 3.55 1.35
CA PRO A 227 -18.01 3.85 0.08
C PRO A 227 -17.32 5.00 -0.66
N ASN A 228 -17.42 4.99 -1.99
CA ASN A 228 -16.83 6.02 -2.85
C ASN A 228 -15.33 6.24 -2.59
N ALA A 229 -14.59 5.17 -2.38
CA ALA A 229 -13.15 5.20 -2.20
C ALA A 229 -12.47 4.09 -3.00
N GLY A 230 -11.34 4.42 -3.62
CA GLY A 230 -10.42 3.48 -4.25
C GLY A 230 -9.36 2.96 -3.27
N HIS A 231 -8.21 2.57 -3.80
CA HIS A 231 -7.08 2.05 -3.02
C HIS A 231 -6.52 3.09 -2.02
N MET A 232 -6.51 4.35 -2.40
CA MET A 232 -6.02 5.47 -1.58
C MET A 232 -7.15 6.11 -0.76
N VAL A 233 -7.81 5.32 0.08
CA VAL A 233 -8.97 5.72 0.89
C VAL A 233 -8.74 7.05 1.63
N HIS A 234 -7.53 7.29 2.12
CA HIS A 234 -7.19 8.50 2.88
C HIS A 234 -7.19 9.78 2.04
N PHE A 235 -7.12 9.68 0.71
CA PHE A 235 -7.31 10.82 -0.20
C PHE A 235 -8.77 10.99 -0.59
N ASP A 236 -9.48 9.89 -0.79
CA ASP A 236 -10.88 9.93 -1.22
C ASP A 236 -11.83 10.30 -0.08
N GLN A 237 -11.57 9.76 1.13
CA GLN A 237 -12.43 9.90 2.31
C GLN A 237 -11.61 10.23 3.58
N PRO A 238 -10.90 11.39 3.63
CA PRO A 238 -9.99 11.73 4.71
C PRO A 238 -10.68 11.84 6.08
N GLU A 239 -11.92 12.29 6.12
CA GLU A 239 -12.65 12.45 7.39
C GLU A 239 -13.04 11.11 8.02
N ILE A 240 -13.35 10.09 7.22
CA ILE A 240 -13.60 8.73 7.72
C ILE A 240 -12.33 8.17 8.33
N VAL A 241 -11.20 8.29 7.62
CA VAL A 241 -9.90 7.82 8.11
C VAL A 241 -9.49 8.57 9.38
N ARG A 242 -9.73 9.86 9.44
CA ARG A 242 -9.49 10.67 10.64
C ARG A 242 -10.34 10.21 11.83
N SER A 243 -11.62 9.93 11.62
CA SER A 243 -12.51 9.46 12.69
C SER A 243 -12.05 8.12 13.26
N ILE A 244 -11.59 7.19 12.41
CA ILE A 244 -11.01 5.92 12.82
C ILE A 244 -9.75 6.17 13.66
N ALA A 245 -8.85 7.06 13.20
CA ALA A 245 -7.62 7.37 13.91
C ALA A 245 -7.84 8.01 15.30
N VAL A 246 -8.93 8.73 15.49
CA VAL A 246 -9.29 9.34 16.80
C VAL A 246 -9.88 8.30 17.74
N SER A 247 -10.60 7.30 17.22
CA SER A 247 -11.25 6.24 18.01
C SER A 247 -10.36 5.03 18.30
N ALA A 248 -9.27 4.85 17.56
CA ALA A 248 -8.29 3.78 17.70
C ALA A 248 -7.30 4.04 18.85
#